data_c2d1b816e7c7e3f12a4e6d7702d2841f
#
_entry.id   c2d1b816e7c7e3f12a4e6d7702d2841f
#
_cell.length_a   1.000
_cell.length_b   1.000
_cell.length_c   1.000
_cell.angle_alpha   90.00
_cell.angle_beta   90.00
_cell.angle_gamma   90.00
#
_symmetry.space_group_name_H-M   'P 1'
#
loop_
_entity.id
_entity.type
_entity.pdbx_description
1 polymer ?
#
loop_
_entity_poly.entity_id
_entity_poly.type
_entity_poly.pdbx_seq_one_letter_code
_entity_poly.pdbx_strand_id
1 'polypeptide(L)'
;MEKLQSNLFFPLAGIAAVASLASCSNKQKSAEQLPLNIVYIMTDDHTAQMMSCYDTRYMETPNLDRIAADGVRFTQSFVANSLSGPSRACMITGKHSCANKFYDNTTCVFDSSQQTFPKLLQKAGYQTALVGKWHLESLPSGFDYWEIVPGQGDYYNPDFITQKNDTIQKHGYITNLITDNAIDWMEHKRNPEKPFCLLIHHKAIHRNWMADTCNLALYEDKTFPLPDNFFDDYEGRPAAAAQEMSVVKDMDMIYDLKMLRSDKNSRLKSLYEKFLGRMDEGQRAAWDKFYAPIIEDFYKQNLQGKELANWKFQRYMRDYMKTVKSLDDNVGRVLDYLKEKGLLDNTLVVYTSDQGFYMGEHGWFDKRFMYEESMRTPLIMRLPKGFDRRGDITEMVQNIDYAPTFLELAGVEIPSDIQGVSLVPLLKGKQPENWRKALYYHFYEYPAEHMVKRHYGVRTERYKLIHFYNDINWWELYDMKTDPSEMHNLYGQPEYESVVNELKEELQKLQEQYNDPVRFSPDRDKE
;
A
#
# COMPACT_ATOMS: atom_id res chain seq x y z
N MET A 1 -86.90 72.72 -6.13
CA MET A 1 -87.23 72.26 -7.49
C MET A 1 -86.40 71.06 -7.86
N GLU A 2 -87.12 70.05 -7.94
CA GLU A 2 -87.15 68.93 -8.85
C GLU A 2 -86.01 67.92 -8.69
N LYS A 3 -86.40 66.86 -8.26
CA LYS A 3 -86.84 65.51 -8.67
C LYS A 3 -85.66 64.53 -8.75
N LEU A 4 -85.69 63.63 -7.84
CA LEU A 4 -86.15 62.24 -7.98
C LEU A 4 -85.69 61.52 -9.27
N GLN A 5 -84.86 60.54 -9.15
CA GLN A 5 -85.28 59.19 -9.46
C GLN A 5 -84.24 58.16 -9.03
N SER A 6 -84.73 57.16 -8.33
CA SER A 6 -84.16 55.91 -7.94
C SER A 6 -83.96 54.98 -9.16
N ASN A 7 -82.90 54.22 -9.21
CA ASN A 7 -82.93 52.93 -9.83
C ASN A 7 -82.01 51.95 -9.10
N LEU A 8 -82.67 50.96 -8.54
CA LEU A 8 -82.04 49.72 -8.05
C LEU A 8 -81.44 48.96 -9.21
N PHE A 9 -80.20 48.58 -9.05
CA PHE A 9 -79.66 47.41 -9.84
C PHE A 9 -79.05 46.45 -8.86
N PHE A 10 -79.57 45.22 -8.89
CA PHE A 10 -79.01 44.03 -8.25
C PHE A 10 -77.72 43.60 -8.97
N PRO A 11 -76.64 43.22 -8.28
CA PRO A 11 -75.59 42.52 -8.94
C PRO A 11 -75.83 41.01 -8.93
N LEU A 12 -75.81 40.41 -10.11
CA LEU A 12 -75.70 38.96 -10.29
C LEU A 12 -74.42 38.44 -9.65
N ALA A 13 -74.58 37.45 -8.77
CA ALA A 13 -73.46 36.68 -8.23
C ALA A 13 -72.96 35.71 -9.32
N GLY A 14 -71.82 36.03 -9.90
CA GLY A 14 -71.05 35.12 -10.75
C GLY A 14 -70.24 34.19 -9.87
N ILE A 15 -70.61 32.89 -9.84
CA ILE A 15 -69.81 31.82 -9.23
C ILE A 15 -68.62 31.56 -10.14
N ALA A 16 -67.47 32.06 -9.79
CA ALA A 16 -66.18 31.66 -10.40
C ALA A 16 -65.75 30.34 -9.76
N ALA A 17 -65.90 29.23 -10.47
CA ALA A 17 -65.33 27.95 -10.12
C ALA A 17 -63.79 28.03 -10.27
N VAL A 18 -63.07 28.13 -9.16
CA VAL A 18 -61.62 28.00 -9.12
C VAL A 18 -61.31 26.49 -9.29
N ALA A 19 -60.97 26.10 -10.50
CA ALA A 19 -60.37 24.82 -10.75
C ALA A 19 -58.97 24.78 -10.16
N SER A 20 -58.81 24.18 -8.98
CA SER A 20 -57.51 23.86 -8.37
C SER A 20 -56.84 22.81 -9.22
N LEU A 21 -55.98 23.23 -10.12
CA LEU A 21 -54.99 22.31 -10.76
C LEU A 21 -54.02 21.87 -9.66
N ALA A 22 -54.32 20.76 -9.03
CA ALA A 22 -53.33 20.01 -8.25
C ALA A 22 -52.24 19.52 -9.21
N SER A 23 -51.20 20.33 -9.34
CA SER A 23 -49.95 19.88 -9.99
C SER A 23 -49.37 18.78 -9.12
N CYS A 24 -49.68 17.53 -9.44
CA CYS A 24 -48.91 16.39 -8.98
C CYS A 24 -47.49 16.55 -9.55
N SER A 25 -46.63 17.24 -8.84
CA SER A 25 -45.20 17.11 -9.06
C SER A 25 -44.84 15.65 -8.72
N ASN A 26 -44.83 14.79 -9.73
CA ASN A 26 -44.10 13.56 -9.67
C ASN A 26 -42.63 13.95 -9.38
N LYS A 27 -42.26 14.10 -8.10
CA LYS A 27 -40.90 13.87 -7.68
C LYS A 27 -40.61 12.44 -8.07
N GLN A 28 -40.07 12.26 -9.29
CA GLN A 28 -39.25 11.07 -9.56
C GLN A 28 -38.31 10.96 -8.38
N LYS A 29 -38.56 10.01 -7.49
CA LYS A 29 -37.54 9.53 -6.56
C LYS A 29 -36.37 9.19 -7.46
N SER A 30 -35.35 10.04 -7.49
CA SER A 30 -34.04 9.62 -7.98
C SER A 30 -33.81 8.28 -7.30
N ALA A 31 -33.62 7.23 -8.09
CA ALA A 31 -33.23 5.95 -7.53
C ALA A 31 -32.10 6.26 -6.55
N GLU A 32 -32.33 6.02 -5.27
CA GLU A 32 -31.31 6.22 -4.23
C GLU A 32 -30.13 5.39 -4.69
N GLN A 33 -29.07 6.09 -5.09
CA GLN A 33 -27.86 5.42 -5.55
C GLN A 33 -27.35 4.66 -4.33
N LEU A 34 -27.32 3.34 -4.42
CA LEU A 34 -26.81 2.50 -3.32
C LEU A 34 -25.41 2.99 -2.93
N PRO A 35 -25.12 3.05 -1.63
CA PRO A 35 -23.77 3.39 -1.18
C PRO A 35 -22.73 2.52 -1.87
N LEU A 36 -21.57 3.11 -2.22
CA LEU A 36 -20.51 2.41 -2.92
C LEU A 36 -19.91 1.29 -2.07
N ASN A 37 -19.66 0.15 -2.68
CA ASN A 37 -18.82 -0.87 -2.06
C ASN A 37 -17.33 -0.48 -2.20
N ILE A 38 -16.51 -0.95 -1.28
CA ILE A 38 -15.06 -0.75 -1.29
C ILE A 38 -14.39 -2.12 -1.22
N VAL A 39 -13.56 -2.43 -2.20
CA VAL A 39 -12.61 -3.55 -2.17
C VAL A 39 -11.21 -2.97 -2.16
N TYR A 40 -10.52 -3.14 -1.04
CA TYR A 40 -9.18 -2.62 -0.82
C TYR A 40 -8.18 -3.78 -0.80
N ILE A 41 -7.42 -3.93 -1.88
CA ILE A 41 -6.41 -4.96 -2.05
C ILE A 41 -5.05 -4.35 -1.70
N MET A 42 -4.44 -4.83 -0.65
CA MET A 42 -3.10 -4.43 -0.23
C MET A 42 -2.16 -5.62 -0.24
N THR A 43 -0.98 -5.38 -0.75
CA THR A 43 0.10 -6.37 -0.79
C THR A 43 1.24 -5.97 0.12
N ASP A 44 2.19 -6.86 0.29
CA ASP A 44 3.38 -6.65 1.10
C ASP A 44 4.62 -6.57 0.21
N ASP A 45 5.35 -5.45 0.26
CA ASP A 45 6.59 -5.27 -0.47
C ASP A 45 6.46 -5.26 -2.02
N HIS A 46 5.36 -4.79 -2.60
CA HIS A 46 5.22 -4.68 -4.05
C HIS A 46 5.67 -3.32 -4.55
N THR A 47 6.78 -3.29 -5.27
CA THR A 47 7.27 -2.08 -5.93
C THR A 47 6.52 -1.77 -7.23
N ALA A 48 6.31 -0.47 -7.51
CA ALA A 48 5.59 -0.04 -8.71
C ALA A 48 6.25 -0.51 -10.02
N GLN A 49 7.57 -0.61 -10.07
CA GLN A 49 8.29 -1.05 -11.27
C GLN A 49 8.01 -2.52 -11.67
N MET A 50 7.42 -3.32 -10.79
CA MET A 50 6.99 -4.70 -11.08
C MET A 50 5.51 -4.80 -11.46
N MET A 51 4.92 -3.69 -11.90
CA MET A 51 3.56 -3.62 -12.44
C MET A 51 3.61 -3.01 -13.84
N SER A 52 3.10 -3.72 -14.85
CA SER A 52 3.19 -3.28 -16.26
C SER A 52 2.49 -1.94 -16.53
N CYS A 53 1.50 -1.56 -15.74
CA CYS A 53 0.91 -0.22 -15.84
C CYS A 53 1.85 0.92 -15.41
N TYR A 54 2.92 0.64 -14.66
CA TYR A 54 3.96 1.62 -14.30
C TYR A 54 5.23 1.45 -15.12
N ASP A 55 5.65 0.20 -15.38
CA ASP A 55 6.91 -0.11 -16.05
C ASP A 55 6.81 -1.45 -16.81
N THR A 56 7.02 -1.39 -18.11
CA THR A 56 6.89 -2.57 -18.99
C THR A 56 8.18 -3.35 -19.18
N ARG A 57 9.28 -2.95 -18.51
CA ARG A 57 10.61 -3.55 -18.73
C ARG A 57 10.74 -4.98 -18.18
N TYR A 58 10.01 -5.32 -17.13
CA TYR A 58 10.26 -6.53 -16.35
C TYR A 58 9.22 -7.62 -16.60
N MET A 59 7.95 -7.34 -16.39
CA MET A 59 6.90 -8.33 -16.49
C MET A 59 5.57 -7.72 -16.91
N GLU A 60 4.64 -8.58 -17.31
CA GLU A 60 3.25 -8.22 -17.57
C GLU A 60 2.38 -8.56 -16.36
N THR A 61 1.51 -7.64 -15.98
CA THR A 61 0.52 -7.78 -14.90
C THR A 61 -0.86 -7.39 -15.42
N PRO A 62 -1.43 -8.18 -16.36
CA PRO A 62 -2.60 -7.78 -17.12
C PRO A 62 -3.86 -7.54 -16.25
N ASN A 63 -3.98 -8.19 -15.09
CA ASN A 63 -5.12 -7.99 -14.21
C ASN A 63 -5.01 -6.73 -13.37
N LEU A 64 -3.80 -6.37 -12.94
CA LEU A 64 -3.53 -5.07 -12.32
C LEU A 64 -3.73 -3.94 -13.33
N ASP A 65 -3.32 -4.15 -14.58
CA ASP A 65 -3.52 -3.18 -15.67
C ASP A 65 -5.02 -2.91 -15.92
N ARG A 66 -5.91 -3.88 -15.72
CA ARG A 66 -7.38 -3.66 -15.79
C ARG A 66 -7.87 -2.63 -14.78
N ILE A 67 -7.31 -2.64 -13.56
CA ILE A 67 -7.65 -1.64 -12.52
C ILE A 67 -7.26 -0.25 -12.99
N ALA A 68 -6.02 -0.08 -13.50
CA ALA A 68 -5.50 1.19 -13.97
C ALA A 68 -6.25 1.70 -15.22
N ALA A 69 -6.55 0.81 -16.17
CA ALA A 69 -7.23 1.15 -17.43
C ALA A 69 -8.67 1.62 -17.20
N ASP A 70 -9.39 0.98 -16.28
CA ASP A 70 -10.77 1.33 -15.93
C ASP A 70 -10.86 2.41 -14.84
N GLY A 71 -9.75 3.08 -14.54
CA GLY A 71 -9.70 4.04 -13.45
C GLY A 71 -8.53 5.00 -13.50
N VAL A 72 -7.84 5.15 -12.40
CA VAL A 72 -6.73 6.09 -12.25
C VAL A 72 -5.47 5.40 -11.71
N ARG A 73 -4.31 5.92 -12.10
CA ARG A 73 -3.00 5.54 -11.60
C ARG A 73 -2.34 6.77 -10.96
N PHE A 74 -1.94 6.63 -9.70
CA PHE A 74 -1.19 7.69 -9.00
C PHE A 74 0.30 7.50 -9.29
N THR A 75 0.93 8.50 -9.87
CA THR A 75 2.35 8.46 -10.21
C THR A 75 3.25 8.89 -9.06
N GLN A 76 2.69 9.57 -8.06
CA GLN A 76 3.38 10.06 -6.87
C GLN A 76 2.61 9.67 -5.58
N SER A 77 2.58 8.38 -5.30
CA SER A 77 2.01 7.82 -4.07
C SER A 77 3.11 7.34 -3.14
N PHE A 78 3.03 7.71 -1.87
CA PHE A 78 4.09 7.50 -0.88
C PHE A 78 3.53 6.96 0.44
N VAL A 79 4.42 6.40 1.26
CA VAL A 79 4.09 5.99 2.63
C VAL A 79 4.72 6.93 3.65
N ALA A 80 4.11 7.01 4.83
CA ALA A 80 4.59 7.85 5.93
C ALA A 80 5.72 7.20 6.74
N ASN A 81 5.83 5.86 6.64
CA ASN A 81 6.85 5.03 7.27
C ASN A 81 6.95 3.73 6.46
N SER A 82 8.12 3.44 5.88
CA SER A 82 8.34 2.27 5.01
C SER A 82 8.64 1.01 5.81
N LEU A 83 7.69 0.62 6.67
CA LEU A 83 7.74 -0.61 7.44
C LEU A 83 6.31 -1.15 7.60
N SER A 84 6.13 -2.46 7.41
CA SER A 84 4.80 -3.05 7.21
C SER A 84 3.78 -2.71 8.30
N GLY A 85 4.07 -2.95 9.58
CA GLY A 85 3.15 -2.63 10.68
C GLY A 85 2.84 -1.14 10.78
N PRO A 86 3.84 -0.25 10.89
CA PRO A 86 3.63 1.19 10.91
C PRO A 86 2.85 1.73 9.71
N SER A 87 3.17 1.28 8.49
CA SER A 87 2.44 1.69 7.30
C SER A 87 0.97 1.26 7.34
N ARG A 88 0.68 0.01 7.76
CA ARG A 88 -0.69 -0.50 7.94
C ARG A 88 -1.46 0.26 9.00
N ALA A 89 -0.81 0.62 10.12
CA ALA A 89 -1.41 1.49 11.14
C ALA A 89 -1.72 2.89 10.60
N CYS A 90 -0.82 3.47 9.80
CA CYS A 90 -1.07 4.77 9.13
C CYS A 90 -2.28 4.69 8.19
N MET A 91 -2.37 3.64 7.37
CA MET A 91 -3.48 3.45 6.43
C MET A 91 -4.83 3.32 7.12
N ILE A 92 -4.90 2.51 8.20
CA ILE A 92 -6.17 2.21 8.84
C ILE A 92 -6.68 3.35 9.72
N THR A 93 -5.77 4.18 10.25
CA THR A 93 -6.09 5.31 11.12
C THR A 93 -6.18 6.65 10.38
N GLY A 94 -5.56 6.79 9.21
CA GLY A 94 -5.36 8.07 8.53
C GLY A 94 -4.38 8.99 9.26
N LYS A 95 -3.46 8.44 10.05
CA LYS A 95 -2.55 9.19 10.93
C LYS A 95 -1.11 8.70 10.80
N HIS A 96 -0.16 9.62 10.92
CA HIS A 96 1.27 9.27 11.05
C HIS A 96 1.55 8.42 12.30
N SER A 97 2.67 7.67 12.28
CA SER A 97 3.11 6.82 13.41
C SER A 97 3.21 7.59 14.72
N CYS A 98 3.64 8.85 14.70
CA CYS A 98 3.70 9.72 15.89
C CYS A 98 2.32 9.96 16.54
N ALA A 99 1.23 9.93 15.78
CA ALA A 99 -0.12 10.11 16.27
C ALA A 99 -0.82 8.79 16.61
N ASN A 100 -0.67 7.75 15.75
CA ASN A 100 -1.28 6.44 16.00
C ASN A 100 -0.46 5.55 16.96
N LYS A 101 0.76 5.97 17.35
CA LYS A 101 1.66 5.32 18.31
C LYS A 101 2.18 3.94 17.90
N PHE A 102 2.10 3.60 16.62
CA PHE A 102 2.69 2.37 16.09
C PHE A 102 3.96 2.70 15.30
N TYR A 103 5.11 2.54 15.92
CA TYR A 103 6.39 3.05 15.43
C TYR A 103 7.22 2.00 14.69
N ASP A 104 7.19 0.74 15.15
CA ASP A 104 8.06 -0.34 14.71
C ASP A 104 7.36 -1.70 14.78
N ASN A 105 7.99 -2.73 14.18
CA ASN A 105 7.47 -4.10 14.15
C ASN A 105 7.90 -4.96 15.36
N THR A 106 8.76 -4.44 16.24
CA THR A 106 9.42 -5.23 17.28
C THR A 106 8.87 -4.99 18.66
N THR A 107 8.45 -3.76 18.95
CA THR A 107 8.05 -3.34 20.30
C THR A 107 6.61 -2.86 20.39
N CYS A 108 5.98 -2.52 19.25
CA CYS A 108 4.66 -1.92 19.23
C CYS A 108 3.56 -2.95 19.12
N VAL A 109 2.48 -2.74 19.86
CA VAL A 109 1.19 -3.40 19.73
C VAL A 109 0.16 -2.34 19.42
N PHE A 110 -0.64 -2.52 18.36
CA PHE A 110 -1.64 -1.55 17.98
C PHE A 110 -2.75 -1.49 19.02
N ASP A 111 -3.00 -0.28 19.53
CA ASP A 111 -4.12 -0.05 20.44
C ASP A 111 -5.44 -0.16 19.66
N SER A 112 -6.09 -1.29 19.80
CA SER A 112 -7.36 -1.60 19.13
C SER A 112 -8.54 -0.73 19.60
N SER A 113 -8.39 0.10 20.64
CA SER A 113 -9.40 1.10 21.04
C SER A 113 -9.41 2.33 20.12
N GLN A 114 -8.31 2.61 19.42
CA GLN A 114 -8.20 3.74 18.51
C GLN A 114 -9.30 3.74 17.44
N GLN A 115 -9.67 4.94 17.01
CA GLN A 115 -10.57 5.13 15.88
C GLN A 115 -9.88 4.74 14.58
N THR A 116 -10.56 3.92 13.77
CA THR A 116 -10.11 3.48 12.46
C THR A 116 -11.24 3.64 11.45
N PHE A 117 -10.90 3.76 10.16
CA PHE A 117 -11.95 3.93 9.15
C PHE A 117 -12.93 2.75 9.08
N PRO A 118 -12.55 1.46 9.28
CA PRO A 118 -13.51 0.38 9.30
C PRO A 118 -14.54 0.52 10.42
N LYS A 119 -14.14 0.96 11.63
CA LYS A 119 -15.09 1.22 12.72
C LYS A 119 -16.11 2.31 12.38
N LEU A 120 -15.67 3.35 11.68
CA LEU A 120 -16.54 4.45 11.26
C LEU A 120 -17.50 3.99 10.16
N LEU A 121 -17.01 3.22 9.19
CA LEU A 121 -17.85 2.61 8.15
C LEU A 121 -18.89 1.65 8.75
N GLN A 122 -18.49 0.82 9.72
CA GLN A 122 -19.39 -0.10 10.43
C GLN A 122 -20.51 0.65 11.14
N LYS A 123 -20.18 1.75 11.85
CA LYS A 123 -21.18 2.64 12.47
C LYS A 123 -22.13 3.27 11.44
N ALA A 124 -21.67 3.50 10.22
CA ALA A 124 -22.48 4.04 9.13
C ALA A 124 -23.29 2.98 8.38
N GLY A 125 -23.30 1.73 8.84
CA GLY A 125 -24.12 0.64 8.28
C GLY A 125 -23.42 -0.22 7.23
N TYR A 126 -22.13 0.02 6.94
CA TYR A 126 -21.35 -0.89 6.11
C TYR A 126 -21.10 -2.22 6.79
N GLN A 127 -21.07 -3.29 6.01
CA GLN A 127 -20.41 -4.52 6.45
C GLN A 127 -18.91 -4.43 6.19
N THR A 128 -18.12 -4.72 7.20
CA THR A 128 -16.67 -4.63 7.13
C THR A 128 -16.03 -6.00 7.26
N ALA A 129 -15.09 -6.32 6.38
CA ALA A 129 -14.37 -7.58 6.42
C ALA A 129 -12.88 -7.39 6.17
N LEU A 130 -12.07 -8.27 6.78
CA LEU A 130 -10.62 -8.33 6.60
C LEU A 130 -10.17 -9.78 6.41
N VAL A 131 -9.44 -10.06 5.35
CA VAL A 131 -8.82 -11.37 5.12
C VAL A 131 -7.33 -11.23 4.81
N GLY A 132 -6.50 -12.11 5.39
CA GLY A 132 -5.07 -12.19 5.14
C GLY A 132 -4.19 -11.51 6.19
N LYS A 133 -3.14 -10.79 5.79
CA LYS A 133 -2.13 -10.25 6.69
C LYS A 133 -2.63 -9.02 7.46
N TRP A 134 -2.67 -9.11 8.79
CA TRP A 134 -2.98 -7.98 9.67
C TRP A 134 -1.72 -7.25 10.16
N HIS A 135 -0.82 -7.97 10.81
CA HIS A 135 0.51 -7.52 11.23
C HIS A 135 0.52 -6.24 12.10
N LEU A 136 -0.41 -6.12 13.02
CA LEU A 136 -0.47 -5.04 14.02
C LEU A 136 -0.35 -5.55 15.46
N GLU A 137 0.05 -6.80 15.65
CA GLU A 137 0.30 -7.46 16.94
C GLU A 137 -0.91 -7.47 17.90
N SER A 138 -2.07 -7.00 17.46
CA SER A 138 -3.38 -7.07 18.13
C SER A 138 -4.38 -7.80 17.24
N LEU A 139 -5.51 -8.25 17.81
CA LEU A 139 -6.60 -8.77 16.99
C LEU A 139 -7.32 -7.62 16.25
N PRO A 140 -7.84 -7.87 15.04
CA PRO A 140 -8.60 -6.87 14.29
C PRO A 140 -9.83 -6.38 15.04
N SER A 141 -10.09 -5.08 14.98
CA SER A 141 -11.28 -4.44 15.55
C SER A 141 -11.97 -3.54 14.53
N GLY A 142 -13.30 -3.44 14.58
CA GLY A 142 -14.10 -2.70 13.61
C GLY A 142 -14.40 -3.48 12.34
N PHE A 143 -14.40 -4.81 12.43
CA PHE A 143 -14.78 -5.71 11.35
C PHE A 143 -15.88 -6.67 11.80
N ASP A 144 -16.89 -6.86 10.95
CA ASP A 144 -17.95 -7.86 11.15
C ASP A 144 -17.44 -9.28 10.87
N TYR A 145 -16.43 -9.39 10.00
CA TYR A 145 -15.75 -10.65 9.70
C TYR A 145 -14.25 -10.42 9.55
N TRP A 146 -13.46 -11.32 10.07
CA TRP A 146 -12.03 -11.38 9.76
C TRP A 146 -11.45 -12.78 9.88
N GLU A 147 -10.47 -13.06 9.04
CA GLU A 147 -9.65 -14.26 9.07
C GLU A 147 -8.23 -13.86 8.65
N ILE A 148 -7.30 -13.90 9.59
CA ILE A 148 -5.96 -13.34 9.42
C ILE A 148 -4.87 -14.39 9.55
N VAL A 149 -3.74 -14.16 8.89
CA VAL A 149 -2.53 -14.97 9.10
C VAL A 149 -1.77 -14.49 10.33
N PRO A 150 -1.19 -15.39 11.15
CA PRO A 150 -0.35 -15.00 12.27
C PRO A 150 0.97 -14.39 11.77
N GLY A 151 1.37 -13.25 12.35
CA GLY A 151 2.61 -12.55 12.02
C GLY A 151 2.75 -12.26 10.52
N GLN A 152 3.82 -12.79 9.90
CA GLN A 152 4.10 -12.64 8.46
C GLN A 152 3.35 -13.66 7.58
N GLY A 153 2.77 -14.71 8.16
CA GLY A 153 2.17 -15.83 7.42
C GLY A 153 3.20 -16.71 6.69
N ASP A 154 2.79 -17.91 6.32
CA ASP A 154 3.58 -18.87 5.55
C ASP A 154 3.05 -18.99 4.12
N TYR A 155 3.92 -19.17 3.13
CA TYR A 155 3.50 -19.29 1.73
C TYR A 155 2.72 -20.58 1.44
N TYR A 156 3.08 -21.68 2.08
CA TYR A 156 2.44 -22.98 1.90
C TYR A 156 1.75 -23.45 3.17
N ASN A 157 0.54 -23.95 3.00
CA ASN A 157 -0.30 -24.51 4.04
C ASN A 157 -0.33 -23.64 5.31
N PRO A 158 -0.67 -22.32 5.15
CA PRO A 158 -0.61 -21.35 6.24
C PRO A 158 -1.64 -21.63 7.32
N ASP A 159 -1.31 -21.18 8.52
CA ASP A 159 -2.28 -21.04 9.59
C ASP A 159 -3.08 -19.74 9.41
N PHE A 160 -4.36 -19.78 9.81
CA PHE A 160 -5.23 -18.62 9.92
C PHE A 160 -5.82 -18.53 11.32
N ILE A 161 -5.86 -17.34 11.88
CA ILE A 161 -6.59 -17.04 13.10
C ILE A 161 -7.98 -16.54 12.71
N THR A 162 -9.02 -17.13 13.28
CA THR A 162 -10.41 -16.77 13.00
C THR A 162 -10.98 -15.84 14.07
N GLN A 163 -12.15 -15.26 13.81
CA GLN A 163 -12.86 -14.44 14.79
C GLN A 163 -13.18 -15.15 16.11
N LYS A 164 -13.20 -16.49 16.10
CA LYS A 164 -13.38 -17.29 17.33
C LYS A 164 -12.09 -17.39 18.15
N ASN A 165 -11.02 -16.75 17.67
CA ASN A 165 -9.67 -16.83 18.24
C ASN A 165 -9.12 -18.27 18.28
N ASP A 166 -9.53 -19.08 17.32
CA ASP A 166 -8.95 -20.38 17.03
C ASP A 166 -7.98 -20.28 15.85
N THR A 167 -7.04 -21.19 15.78
CA THR A 167 -6.08 -21.29 14.69
C THR A 167 -6.40 -22.51 13.84
N ILE A 168 -6.61 -22.29 12.55
CA ILE A 168 -6.89 -23.35 11.57
C ILE A 168 -5.81 -23.35 10.50
N GLN A 169 -5.24 -24.53 10.20
CA GLN A 169 -4.35 -24.68 9.05
C GLN A 169 -5.18 -24.91 7.79
N LYS A 170 -4.91 -24.14 6.73
CA LYS A 170 -5.50 -24.36 5.40
C LYS A 170 -4.46 -24.91 4.45
N HIS A 171 -4.86 -25.90 3.67
CA HIS A 171 -4.00 -26.53 2.68
C HIS A 171 -4.01 -25.76 1.37
N GLY A 172 -2.83 -25.40 0.86
CA GLY A 172 -2.68 -24.66 -0.41
C GLY A 172 -1.65 -23.53 -0.34
N TYR A 173 -1.64 -22.73 -1.38
CA TYR A 173 -0.77 -21.56 -1.50
C TYR A 173 -1.48 -20.30 -0.97
N ILE A 174 -0.79 -19.54 -0.12
CA ILE A 174 -1.39 -18.46 0.68
C ILE A 174 -2.16 -17.41 -0.16
N THR A 175 -1.62 -17.02 -1.33
CA THR A 175 -2.25 -15.98 -2.16
C THR A 175 -3.60 -16.47 -2.68
N ASN A 176 -3.69 -17.75 -3.08
CA ASN A 176 -4.94 -18.39 -3.51
C ASN A 176 -5.93 -18.45 -2.34
N LEU A 177 -5.48 -18.89 -1.17
CA LEU A 177 -6.33 -19.06 0.02
C LEU A 177 -6.91 -17.74 0.54
N ILE A 178 -6.13 -16.66 0.52
CA ILE A 178 -6.62 -15.32 0.90
C ILE A 178 -7.71 -14.87 -0.08
N THR A 179 -7.51 -15.09 -1.38
CA THR A 179 -8.51 -14.77 -2.40
C THR A 179 -9.75 -15.63 -2.27
N ASP A 180 -9.60 -16.94 -2.01
CA ASP A 180 -10.71 -17.86 -1.77
C ASP A 180 -11.55 -17.41 -0.57
N ASN A 181 -10.90 -17.01 0.53
CA ASN A 181 -11.60 -16.47 1.71
C ASN A 181 -12.36 -15.18 1.41
N ALA A 182 -11.77 -14.28 0.59
CA ALA A 182 -12.42 -13.04 0.18
C ALA A 182 -13.67 -13.29 -0.66
N ILE A 183 -13.57 -14.19 -1.66
CA ILE A 183 -14.68 -14.57 -2.53
C ILE A 183 -15.75 -15.31 -1.73
N ASP A 184 -15.36 -16.25 -0.87
CA ASP A 184 -16.30 -16.99 0.00
C ASP A 184 -17.08 -16.05 0.93
N TRP A 185 -16.39 -15.03 1.49
CA TRP A 185 -17.08 -14.03 2.29
C TRP A 185 -18.09 -13.23 1.46
N MET A 186 -17.71 -12.76 0.28
CA MET A 186 -18.61 -12.02 -0.60
C MET A 186 -19.80 -12.86 -1.08
N GLU A 187 -19.61 -14.16 -1.33
CA GLU A 187 -20.64 -15.05 -1.84
C GLU A 187 -21.59 -15.55 -0.75
N HIS A 188 -21.07 -15.93 0.41
CA HIS A 188 -21.81 -16.74 1.38
C HIS A 188 -22.01 -16.08 2.75
N LYS A 189 -21.25 -15.04 3.10
CA LYS A 189 -21.24 -14.53 4.47
C LYS A 189 -21.78 -13.10 4.60
N ARG A 190 -21.62 -12.26 3.57
CA ARG A 190 -22.13 -10.89 3.61
C ARG A 190 -23.66 -10.85 3.48
N ASN A 191 -24.27 -9.79 4.00
CA ASN A 191 -25.65 -9.45 3.70
C ASN A 191 -25.69 -8.67 2.36
N PRO A 192 -26.37 -9.18 1.30
CA PRO A 192 -26.42 -8.53 0.01
C PRO A 192 -27.13 -7.17 0.00
N GLU A 193 -27.97 -6.89 1.01
CA GLU A 193 -28.72 -5.64 1.15
C GLU A 193 -27.90 -4.48 1.72
N LYS A 194 -26.67 -4.75 2.20
CA LYS A 194 -25.79 -3.74 2.79
C LYS A 194 -24.60 -3.44 1.89
N PRO A 195 -24.14 -2.18 1.86
CA PRO A 195 -22.84 -1.86 1.30
C PRO A 195 -21.73 -2.53 2.12
N PHE A 196 -20.60 -2.78 1.49
CA PHE A 196 -19.49 -3.42 2.17
C PHE A 196 -18.14 -2.73 1.93
N CYS A 197 -17.24 -2.91 2.90
CA CYS A 197 -15.83 -2.60 2.78
C CYS A 197 -15.03 -3.88 3.10
N LEU A 198 -14.38 -4.43 2.07
CA LEU A 198 -13.57 -5.65 2.17
C LEU A 198 -12.10 -5.31 1.98
N LEU A 199 -11.29 -5.62 3.00
CA LEU A 199 -9.85 -5.53 2.97
C LEU A 199 -9.26 -6.89 2.64
N ILE A 200 -8.54 -7.00 1.53
CA ILE A 200 -7.83 -8.21 1.09
C ILE A 200 -6.33 -7.92 1.20
N HIS A 201 -5.71 -8.41 2.26
CA HIS A 201 -4.32 -8.14 2.57
C HIS A 201 -3.45 -9.36 2.28
N HIS A 202 -2.77 -9.36 1.14
CA HIS A 202 -1.88 -10.43 0.75
C HIS A 202 -0.54 -10.39 1.52
N LYS A 203 -0.01 -11.58 1.86
CA LYS A 203 1.39 -11.74 2.26
C LYS A 203 2.35 -11.51 1.09
N ALA A 204 1.96 -11.95 -0.11
CA ALA A 204 2.77 -11.73 -1.30
C ALA A 204 2.96 -10.22 -1.50
N ILE A 205 4.16 -9.76 -1.76
CA ILE A 205 5.33 -10.45 -2.29
C ILE A 205 6.45 -10.54 -1.24
N HIS A 206 6.13 -10.48 0.03
CA HIS A 206 7.11 -10.43 1.12
C HIS A 206 8.18 -11.54 1.01
N ARG A 207 9.41 -11.20 1.41
CA ARG A 207 10.53 -12.14 1.64
C ARG A 207 10.00 -13.41 2.34
N ASN A 208 10.33 -14.63 1.91
CA ASN A 208 11.45 -14.99 1.04
C ASN A 208 11.01 -15.43 -0.40
N TRP A 209 9.93 -14.89 -0.93
CA TRP A 209 9.50 -15.07 -2.33
C TRP A 209 9.39 -16.55 -2.74
N MET A 210 8.67 -17.34 -1.97
CA MET A 210 8.39 -18.73 -2.34
C MET A 210 7.25 -18.75 -3.35
N ALA A 211 7.57 -19.04 -4.59
CA ALA A 211 6.60 -19.10 -5.69
C ALA A 211 5.60 -20.25 -5.51
N ASP A 212 4.38 -20.10 -6.05
CA ASP A 212 3.47 -21.24 -6.20
C ASP A 212 4.08 -22.29 -7.13
N THR A 213 3.84 -23.58 -6.84
CA THR A 213 4.41 -24.70 -7.61
C THR A 213 4.06 -24.65 -9.09
N CYS A 214 2.91 -24.11 -9.47
CA CYS A 214 2.53 -23.93 -10.87
C CYS A 214 3.35 -22.84 -11.60
N ASN A 215 4.00 -21.93 -10.86
CA ASN A 215 4.76 -20.81 -11.41
C ASN A 215 6.29 -21.01 -11.35
N LEU A 216 6.79 -22.13 -10.82
CA LEU A 216 8.21 -22.36 -10.59
C LEU A 216 9.09 -22.18 -11.84
N ALA A 217 8.61 -22.63 -13.01
CA ALA A 217 9.36 -22.56 -14.26
C ALA A 217 9.32 -21.20 -14.97
N LEU A 218 8.50 -20.25 -14.51
CA LEU A 218 8.37 -18.95 -15.16
C LEU A 218 9.66 -18.14 -15.02
N TYR A 219 9.96 -17.35 -16.05
CA TYR A 219 11.08 -16.39 -16.12
C TYR A 219 12.48 -16.99 -16.01
N GLU A 220 12.65 -18.32 -16.07
CA GLU A 220 13.97 -18.96 -15.99
C GLU A 220 14.85 -18.68 -17.21
N ASP A 221 14.23 -18.45 -18.36
CA ASP A 221 14.87 -18.06 -19.61
C ASP A 221 15.17 -16.56 -19.75
N LYS A 222 14.68 -15.73 -18.81
CA LYS A 222 14.87 -14.29 -18.82
C LYS A 222 16.14 -13.88 -18.08
N THR A 223 16.81 -12.87 -18.63
CA THR A 223 17.92 -12.17 -17.97
C THR A 223 17.54 -10.70 -17.80
N PHE A 224 17.76 -10.16 -16.61
CA PHE A 224 17.40 -8.79 -16.24
C PHE A 224 18.65 -7.92 -16.16
N PRO A 225 18.60 -6.67 -16.69
CA PRO A 225 19.71 -5.74 -16.51
C PRO A 225 19.84 -5.39 -15.02
N LEU A 226 21.09 -5.29 -14.57
CA LEU A 226 21.36 -4.72 -13.25
C LEU A 226 20.94 -3.23 -13.26
N PRO A 227 20.39 -2.69 -12.17
CA PRO A 227 20.24 -1.24 -12.01
C PRO A 227 21.59 -0.53 -12.17
N ASP A 228 21.59 0.69 -12.72
CA ASP A 228 22.83 1.45 -12.96
C ASP A 228 23.61 1.70 -11.66
N ASN A 229 22.91 1.82 -10.53
CA ASN A 229 23.46 2.03 -9.19
C ASN A 229 23.59 0.72 -8.37
N PHE A 230 23.56 -0.46 -9.01
CA PHE A 230 23.67 -1.75 -8.30
C PHE A 230 24.99 -1.92 -7.53
N PHE A 231 26.08 -1.32 -8.00
CA PHE A 231 27.39 -1.32 -7.33
C PHE A 231 27.70 0.04 -6.72
N ASP A 232 26.71 0.60 -6.00
CA ASP A 232 26.85 1.86 -5.28
C ASP A 232 27.90 1.76 -4.18
N ASP A 233 28.77 2.77 -4.07
CA ASP A 233 29.84 2.85 -3.05
C ASP A 233 29.41 3.64 -1.81
N TYR A 234 28.22 4.25 -1.84
CA TYR A 234 27.63 5.06 -0.77
C TYR A 234 28.45 6.29 -0.37
N GLU A 235 29.25 6.87 -1.28
CA GLU A 235 30.04 8.06 -1.02
C GLU A 235 29.16 9.19 -0.47
N GLY A 236 29.57 9.79 0.67
CA GLY A 236 28.83 10.86 1.34
C GLY A 236 27.50 10.46 1.99
N ARG A 237 27.24 9.13 2.12
CA ARG A 237 26.00 8.57 2.69
C ARG A 237 26.28 7.50 3.75
N PRO A 238 26.75 7.90 4.96
CA PRO A 238 27.20 6.95 5.99
C PRO A 238 26.08 6.06 6.53
N ALA A 239 24.80 6.51 6.53
CA ALA A 239 23.67 5.68 6.90
C ALA A 239 23.45 4.56 5.88
N ALA A 240 23.56 4.89 4.59
CA ALA A 240 23.49 3.95 3.49
C ALA A 240 24.64 2.92 3.52
N ALA A 241 25.85 3.37 3.87
CA ALA A 241 27.02 2.48 4.01
C ALA A 241 26.90 1.50 5.19
N ALA A 242 26.13 1.84 6.22
CA ALA A 242 26.03 1.07 7.48
C ALA A 242 24.87 0.05 7.50
N GLN A 243 24.06 -0.02 6.44
CA GLN A 243 22.92 -0.93 6.36
C GLN A 243 23.33 -2.39 6.11
N GLU A 244 22.44 -3.35 6.40
CA GLU A 244 22.60 -4.79 6.19
C GLU A 244 21.50 -5.37 5.29
N MET A 245 21.31 -4.77 4.09
CA MET A 245 20.33 -5.23 3.09
C MET A 245 20.91 -5.30 1.68
N SER A 246 22.25 -5.53 1.59
CA SER A 246 22.92 -5.70 0.31
C SER A 246 22.60 -7.06 -0.33
N VAL A 247 22.20 -7.04 -1.60
CA VAL A 247 22.05 -8.26 -2.42
C VAL A 247 23.35 -9.06 -2.43
N VAL A 248 24.49 -8.35 -2.47
CA VAL A 248 25.82 -9.00 -2.55
C VAL A 248 26.22 -9.65 -1.22
N LYS A 249 26.08 -8.90 -0.10
CA LYS A 249 26.62 -9.28 1.21
C LYS A 249 25.59 -9.98 2.10
N ASP A 250 24.35 -9.47 2.14
CA ASP A 250 23.40 -9.77 3.21
C ASP A 250 22.26 -10.69 2.77
N MET A 251 22.01 -10.79 1.45
CA MET A 251 21.01 -11.72 0.93
C MET A 251 21.43 -13.15 1.17
N ASP A 252 20.63 -13.90 1.94
CA ASP A 252 20.95 -15.25 2.39
C ASP A 252 20.78 -16.27 1.26
N MET A 253 21.85 -17.06 1.01
CA MET A 253 21.88 -18.02 -0.08
C MET A 253 20.84 -19.14 0.06
N ILE A 254 20.54 -19.55 1.29
CA ILE A 254 19.60 -20.65 1.56
C ILE A 254 18.17 -20.12 1.66
N TYR A 255 17.95 -19.13 2.50
CA TYR A 255 16.62 -18.61 2.79
C TYR A 255 16.04 -17.79 1.63
N ASP A 256 16.83 -16.84 1.11
CA ASP A 256 16.37 -15.95 0.05
C ASP A 256 16.49 -16.59 -1.34
N LEU A 257 17.58 -17.29 -1.60
CA LEU A 257 17.92 -17.79 -2.94
C LEU A 257 17.73 -19.31 -3.11
N LYS A 258 17.27 -20.02 -2.06
CA LYS A 258 16.86 -21.43 -2.04
C LYS A 258 18.01 -22.42 -2.31
N MET A 259 19.26 -22.00 -2.12
CA MET A 259 20.46 -22.85 -2.38
C MET A 259 20.75 -23.79 -1.20
N LEU A 260 19.72 -24.52 -0.74
CA LEU A 260 19.80 -25.46 0.37
C LEU A 260 20.57 -26.72 -0.05
N ARG A 261 21.69 -26.98 0.62
CA ARG A 261 22.47 -28.22 0.50
C ARG A 261 22.92 -28.66 1.88
N SER A 262 23.03 -29.97 2.11
CA SER A 262 23.30 -30.55 3.44
C SER A 262 24.62 -30.10 4.06
N ASP A 263 25.66 -29.90 3.21
CA ASP A 263 27.00 -29.44 3.61
C ASP A 263 27.11 -27.89 3.73
N LYS A 264 26.05 -27.16 3.48
CA LYS A 264 25.99 -25.68 3.57
C LYS A 264 25.18 -25.21 4.78
N ASN A 265 25.57 -24.06 5.30
CA ASN A 265 24.89 -23.44 6.43
C ASN A 265 24.70 -21.94 6.20
N SER A 266 23.68 -21.37 6.82
CA SER A 266 23.44 -19.93 6.91
C SER A 266 22.67 -19.62 8.20
N ARG A 267 22.61 -18.33 8.54
CA ARG A 267 21.86 -17.85 9.71
C ARG A 267 20.37 -18.24 9.65
N LEU A 268 19.79 -18.26 8.47
CA LEU A 268 18.34 -18.47 8.25
C LEU A 268 18.00 -19.89 7.74
N LYS A 269 18.96 -20.82 7.69
CA LYS A 269 18.74 -22.19 7.22
C LYS A 269 17.59 -22.89 7.93
N SER A 270 17.59 -22.89 9.26
CA SER A 270 16.55 -23.57 10.06
C SER A 270 15.16 -22.98 9.82
N LEU A 271 15.08 -21.67 9.58
CA LEU A 271 13.81 -21.02 9.24
C LEU A 271 13.31 -21.46 7.86
N TYR A 272 14.22 -21.56 6.89
CA TYR A 272 13.86 -22.07 5.55
C TYR A 272 13.42 -23.54 5.58
N GLU A 273 14.14 -24.38 6.32
CA GLU A 273 13.75 -25.80 6.52
C GLU A 273 12.36 -25.93 7.18
N LYS A 274 12.03 -25.05 8.15
CA LYS A 274 10.69 -24.97 8.73
C LYS A 274 9.63 -24.67 7.67
N PHE A 275 9.89 -23.73 6.76
CA PHE A 275 8.94 -23.39 5.68
C PHE A 275 8.76 -24.54 4.70
N LEU A 276 9.85 -25.21 4.33
CA LEU A 276 9.78 -26.43 3.51
C LEU A 276 9.02 -27.57 4.20
N GLY A 277 9.12 -27.66 5.52
CA GLY A 277 8.39 -28.64 6.33
C GLY A 277 6.88 -28.42 6.38
N ARG A 278 6.38 -27.27 5.95
CA ARG A 278 4.94 -27.02 5.82
C ARG A 278 4.35 -27.58 4.51
N MET A 279 5.20 -27.83 3.51
CA MET A 279 4.76 -28.38 2.24
C MET A 279 4.29 -29.83 2.41
N ASP A 280 3.21 -30.19 1.73
CA ASP A 280 2.83 -31.59 1.57
C ASP A 280 3.81 -32.32 0.62
N GLU A 281 3.65 -33.63 0.49
CA GLU A 281 4.52 -34.48 -0.33
C GLU A 281 4.55 -34.02 -1.80
N GLY A 282 3.40 -33.65 -2.39
CA GLY A 282 3.30 -33.21 -3.78
C GLY A 282 3.96 -31.84 -4.00
N GLN A 283 3.69 -30.89 -3.12
CA GLN A 283 4.29 -29.55 -3.15
C GLN A 283 5.80 -29.65 -2.98
N ARG A 284 6.25 -30.46 -2.02
CA ARG A 284 7.67 -30.66 -1.76
C ARG A 284 8.37 -31.36 -2.94
N ALA A 285 7.79 -32.38 -3.52
CA ALA A 285 8.36 -33.07 -4.68
C ALA A 285 8.49 -32.14 -5.89
N ALA A 286 7.48 -31.27 -6.16
CA ALA A 286 7.56 -30.27 -7.23
C ALA A 286 8.66 -29.25 -6.97
N TRP A 287 8.77 -28.75 -5.73
CA TRP A 287 9.79 -27.81 -5.30
C TRP A 287 11.20 -28.38 -5.45
N ASP A 288 11.44 -29.55 -4.90
CA ASP A 288 12.76 -30.20 -4.94
C ASP A 288 13.17 -30.55 -6.38
N LYS A 289 12.24 -31.05 -7.20
CA LYS A 289 12.47 -31.32 -8.61
C LYS A 289 12.93 -30.09 -9.38
N PHE A 290 12.33 -28.92 -9.06
CA PHE A 290 12.69 -27.68 -9.72
C PHE A 290 14.03 -27.12 -9.24
N TYR A 291 14.26 -27.05 -7.92
CA TYR A 291 15.47 -26.41 -7.39
C TYR A 291 16.72 -27.29 -7.42
N ALA A 292 16.59 -28.61 -7.37
CA ALA A 292 17.76 -29.53 -7.34
C ALA A 292 18.78 -29.29 -8.46
N PRO A 293 18.40 -29.20 -9.74
CA PRO A 293 19.37 -28.92 -10.81
C PRO A 293 19.97 -27.51 -10.71
N ILE A 294 19.22 -26.51 -10.24
CA ILE A 294 19.69 -25.13 -10.06
C ILE A 294 20.75 -25.08 -8.94
N ILE A 295 20.50 -25.79 -7.84
CA ILE A 295 21.43 -25.91 -6.70
C ILE A 295 22.72 -26.60 -7.13
N GLU A 296 22.62 -27.72 -7.85
CA GLU A 296 23.77 -28.46 -8.34
C GLU A 296 24.64 -27.59 -9.27
N ASP A 297 24.01 -26.93 -10.24
CA ASP A 297 24.69 -26.06 -11.19
C ASP A 297 25.35 -24.86 -10.51
N PHE A 298 24.65 -24.18 -9.58
CA PHE A 298 25.21 -23.07 -8.82
C PHE A 298 26.50 -23.45 -8.09
N TYR A 299 26.48 -24.53 -7.33
CA TYR A 299 27.67 -24.94 -6.56
C TYR A 299 28.80 -25.46 -7.44
N LYS A 300 28.49 -25.99 -8.62
CA LYS A 300 29.48 -26.41 -9.62
C LYS A 300 30.19 -25.22 -10.27
N GLN A 301 29.47 -24.11 -10.52
CA GLN A 301 30.03 -22.91 -11.13
C GLN A 301 31.05 -22.21 -10.24
N ASN A 302 30.92 -22.30 -8.90
CA ASN A 302 31.79 -21.67 -7.91
C ASN A 302 31.99 -20.14 -8.16
N LEU A 303 30.90 -19.44 -8.45
CA LEU A 303 30.88 -18.01 -8.80
C LEU A 303 31.45 -17.12 -7.68
N GLN A 304 32.14 -16.05 -8.07
CA GLN A 304 32.74 -15.07 -7.15
C GLN A 304 32.52 -13.64 -7.66
N GLY A 305 32.69 -12.65 -6.75
CA GLY A 305 32.68 -11.23 -7.10
C GLY A 305 31.43 -10.79 -7.86
N LYS A 306 31.61 -10.08 -8.97
CA LYS A 306 30.50 -9.54 -9.78
C LYS A 306 29.64 -10.61 -10.44
N GLU A 307 30.21 -11.76 -10.77
CA GLU A 307 29.45 -12.89 -11.35
C GLU A 307 28.47 -13.47 -10.31
N LEU A 308 28.93 -13.67 -9.07
CA LEU A 308 28.07 -14.09 -7.97
C LEU A 308 26.99 -13.04 -7.66
N ALA A 309 27.36 -11.77 -7.65
CA ALA A 309 26.41 -10.67 -7.43
C ALA A 309 25.30 -10.64 -8.48
N ASN A 310 25.66 -10.77 -9.76
CA ASN A 310 24.70 -10.87 -10.84
C ASN A 310 23.82 -12.13 -10.73
N TRP A 311 24.41 -13.29 -10.42
CA TRP A 311 23.64 -14.53 -10.23
C TRP A 311 22.59 -14.39 -9.11
N LYS A 312 22.98 -13.81 -7.95
CA LYS A 312 22.07 -13.52 -6.83
C LYS A 312 20.90 -12.64 -7.28
N PHE A 313 21.21 -11.54 -7.98
CA PHE A 313 20.21 -10.62 -8.51
C PHE A 313 19.24 -11.32 -9.47
N GLN A 314 19.74 -12.10 -10.45
CA GLN A 314 18.89 -12.84 -11.40
C GLN A 314 17.96 -13.81 -10.68
N ARG A 315 18.45 -14.56 -9.68
CA ARG A 315 17.63 -15.50 -8.90
C ARG A 315 16.55 -14.75 -8.09
N TYR A 316 16.93 -13.68 -7.43
CA TYR A 316 16.05 -12.79 -6.69
C TYR A 316 14.92 -12.24 -7.57
N MET A 317 15.26 -11.67 -8.71
CA MET A 317 14.28 -11.12 -9.67
C MET A 317 13.27 -12.18 -10.11
N ARG A 318 13.73 -13.36 -10.49
CA ARG A 318 12.84 -14.44 -10.96
C ARG A 318 11.88 -14.89 -9.87
N ASP A 319 12.36 -15.12 -8.66
CA ASP A 319 11.51 -15.61 -7.57
C ASP A 319 10.51 -14.55 -7.11
N TYR A 320 10.91 -13.27 -7.07
CA TYR A 320 9.99 -12.15 -6.81
C TYR A 320 8.87 -12.09 -7.87
N MET A 321 9.21 -12.10 -9.15
CA MET A 321 8.23 -12.02 -10.25
C MET A 321 7.25 -13.19 -10.29
N LYS A 322 7.68 -14.40 -9.90
CA LYS A 322 6.79 -15.56 -9.77
C LYS A 322 5.71 -15.36 -8.70
N THR A 323 6.07 -14.70 -7.61
CA THR A 323 5.07 -14.36 -6.57
C THR A 323 4.14 -13.23 -7.02
N VAL A 324 4.64 -12.24 -7.78
CA VAL A 324 3.80 -11.23 -8.44
C VAL A 324 2.82 -11.87 -9.42
N LYS A 325 3.25 -12.86 -10.19
CA LYS A 325 2.35 -13.58 -11.14
C LYS A 325 1.16 -14.21 -10.42
N SER A 326 1.43 -14.92 -9.31
CA SER A 326 0.35 -15.51 -8.49
C SER A 326 -0.60 -14.43 -7.96
N LEU A 327 -0.07 -13.29 -7.58
CA LEU A 327 -0.86 -12.16 -7.08
C LEU A 327 -1.73 -11.55 -8.18
N ASP A 328 -1.16 -11.26 -9.35
CA ASP A 328 -1.90 -10.70 -10.49
C ASP A 328 -3.07 -11.60 -10.89
N ASP A 329 -2.86 -12.92 -10.98
CA ASP A 329 -3.92 -13.89 -11.27
C ASP A 329 -5.05 -13.84 -10.22
N ASN A 330 -4.70 -13.70 -8.96
CA ASN A 330 -5.66 -13.62 -7.87
C ASN A 330 -6.43 -12.30 -7.84
N VAL A 331 -5.80 -11.18 -8.21
CA VAL A 331 -6.51 -9.91 -8.44
C VAL A 331 -7.51 -10.07 -9.58
N GLY A 332 -7.15 -10.77 -10.67
CA GLY A 332 -8.05 -11.12 -11.77
C GLY A 332 -9.28 -11.86 -11.29
N ARG A 333 -9.12 -12.87 -10.43
CA ARG A 333 -10.23 -13.64 -9.85
C ARG A 333 -11.21 -12.75 -9.07
N VAL A 334 -10.72 -11.80 -8.29
CA VAL A 334 -11.58 -10.85 -7.55
C VAL A 334 -12.34 -9.94 -8.52
N LEU A 335 -11.67 -9.40 -9.55
CA LEU A 335 -12.32 -8.54 -10.54
C LEU A 335 -13.40 -9.30 -11.34
N ASP A 336 -13.12 -10.54 -11.75
CA ASP A 336 -14.03 -11.39 -12.49
C ASP A 336 -15.27 -11.74 -11.64
N TYR A 337 -15.07 -12.10 -10.36
CA TYR A 337 -16.16 -12.31 -9.42
C TYR A 337 -17.07 -11.08 -9.28
N LEU A 338 -16.49 -9.90 -9.05
CA LEU A 338 -17.26 -8.66 -8.93
C LEU A 338 -18.05 -8.35 -10.20
N LYS A 339 -17.47 -8.61 -11.37
CA LYS A 339 -18.12 -8.45 -12.67
C LYS A 339 -19.27 -9.43 -12.86
N GLU A 340 -19.06 -10.72 -12.62
CA GLU A 340 -20.05 -11.79 -12.77
C GLU A 340 -21.26 -11.60 -11.84
N LYS A 341 -21.03 -11.06 -10.64
CA LYS A 341 -22.09 -10.76 -9.67
C LYS A 341 -22.75 -9.39 -9.88
N GLY A 342 -22.36 -8.63 -10.91
CA GLY A 342 -22.91 -7.30 -11.18
C GLY A 342 -22.54 -6.25 -10.12
N LEU A 343 -21.51 -6.51 -9.31
CA LEU A 343 -21.07 -5.61 -8.23
C LEU A 343 -20.07 -4.57 -8.70
N LEU A 344 -19.37 -4.84 -9.81
CA LEU A 344 -18.20 -4.07 -10.23
C LEU A 344 -18.51 -2.60 -10.51
N ASP A 345 -19.70 -2.29 -11.06
CA ASP A 345 -20.10 -0.92 -11.39
C ASP A 345 -20.36 -0.05 -10.15
N ASN A 346 -20.71 -0.67 -9.01
CA ASN A 346 -20.95 0.02 -7.75
C ASN A 346 -19.81 -0.20 -6.73
N THR A 347 -18.61 -0.61 -7.19
CA THR A 347 -17.49 -0.94 -6.32
C THR A 347 -16.26 -0.10 -6.69
N LEU A 348 -15.71 0.62 -5.72
CA LEU A 348 -14.35 1.12 -5.78
C LEU A 348 -13.40 -0.04 -5.54
N VAL A 349 -12.52 -0.35 -6.49
CA VAL A 349 -11.44 -1.32 -6.29
C VAL A 349 -10.11 -0.58 -6.19
N VAL A 350 -9.45 -0.68 -5.05
CA VAL A 350 -8.14 -0.07 -4.79
C VAL A 350 -7.09 -1.18 -4.72
N TYR A 351 -5.97 -0.96 -5.38
CA TYR A 351 -4.78 -1.79 -5.23
C TYR A 351 -3.60 -0.93 -4.83
N THR A 352 -2.86 -1.37 -3.81
CA THR A 352 -1.65 -0.72 -3.31
C THR A 352 -0.73 -1.74 -2.63
N SER A 353 0.46 -1.30 -2.26
CA SER A 353 1.37 -2.01 -1.34
C SER A 353 1.53 -1.22 -0.03
N ASP A 354 1.90 -1.90 1.04
CA ASP A 354 2.17 -1.23 2.32
C ASP A 354 3.43 -0.35 2.27
N GLN A 355 4.37 -0.60 1.37
CA GLN A 355 5.49 0.29 1.01
C GLN A 355 6.08 -0.10 -0.35
N GLY A 356 7.08 0.67 -0.81
CA GLY A 356 7.94 0.30 -1.92
C GLY A 356 8.97 -0.77 -1.54
N PHE A 357 9.86 -1.12 -2.49
CA PHE A 357 10.84 -2.18 -2.28
C PHE A 357 12.02 -2.03 -3.25
N TYR A 358 13.25 -2.26 -2.80
CA TYR A 358 14.43 -2.23 -3.66
C TYR A 358 14.55 -3.51 -4.48
N MET A 359 14.68 -3.36 -5.78
CA MET A 359 14.91 -4.45 -6.72
C MET A 359 16.34 -4.40 -7.27
N GLY A 360 17.31 -4.18 -6.38
CA GLY A 360 18.72 -4.07 -6.70
C GLY A 360 19.25 -2.64 -6.80
N GLU A 361 18.40 -1.62 -6.77
CA GLU A 361 18.85 -0.23 -6.69
C GLU A 361 19.71 -0.04 -5.44
N HIS A 362 20.78 0.73 -5.54
CA HIS A 362 21.83 0.87 -4.52
C HIS A 362 22.49 -0.47 -4.11
N GLY A 363 22.30 -1.54 -4.87
CA GLY A 363 22.72 -2.88 -4.52
C GLY A 363 21.87 -3.55 -3.43
N TRP A 364 20.67 -3.06 -3.16
CA TRP A 364 19.83 -3.47 -2.03
C TRP A 364 18.63 -4.34 -2.41
N PHE A 365 18.11 -5.00 -1.40
CA PHE A 365 16.78 -5.57 -1.31
C PHE A 365 16.14 -5.07 0.00
N ASP A 366 14.84 -5.31 0.25
CA ASP A 366 14.10 -4.77 1.37
C ASP A 366 13.64 -3.29 1.15
N LYS A 367 13.42 -2.51 2.20
CA LYS A 367 12.81 -1.16 2.23
C LYS A 367 13.43 -0.29 3.32
N ARG A 368 12.68 0.52 4.04
CA ARG A 368 13.00 1.27 5.29
C ARG A 368 13.52 2.68 5.07
N PHE A 369 14.49 2.92 4.19
CA PHE A 369 14.96 4.28 3.90
C PHE A 369 13.86 5.16 3.31
N MET A 370 14.02 6.48 3.49
CA MET A 370 13.18 7.48 2.82
C MET A 370 13.50 7.64 1.32
N TYR A 371 14.35 6.80 0.74
CA TYR A 371 14.65 6.85 -0.69
C TYR A 371 13.42 6.42 -1.53
N GLU A 372 13.35 6.87 -2.78
CA GLU A 372 12.13 6.71 -3.61
C GLU A 372 11.67 5.26 -3.72
N GLU A 373 12.57 4.32 -3.94
CA GLU A 373 12.23 2.90 -4.13
C GLU A 373 11.51 2.29 -2.91
N SER A 374 11.84 2.78 -1.72
CA SER A 374 11.25 2.36 -0.45
C SER A 374 10.01 3.16 -0.07
N MET A 375 10.09 4.49 -0.20
CA MET A 375 9.01 5.39 0.23
C MET A 375 7.83 5.40 -0.76
N ARG A 376 8.10 5.24 -2.07
CA ARG A 376 7.09 5.27 -3.12
C ARG A 376 6.39 3.93 -3.24
N THR A 377 5.06 3.93 -3.21
CA THR A 377 4.24 2.73 -3.31
C THR A 377 3.30 2.82 -4.52
N PRO A 378 2.97 1.71 -5.18
CA PRO A 378 1.95 1.74 -6.22
C PRO A 378 0.59 2.09 -5.62
N LEU A 379 -0.20 2.84 -6.38
CA LEU A 379 -1.60 3.10 -6.08
C LEU A 379 -2.39 3.20 -7.38
N ILE A 380 -3.28 2.25 -7.61
CA ILE A 380 -4.23 2.26 -8.72
C ILE A 380 -5.64 2.05 -8.19
N MET A 381 -6.61 2.74 -8.78
CA MET A 381 -8.00 2.66 -8.37
C MET A 381 -8.90 2.49 -9.58
N ARG A 382 -9.65 1.39 -9.65
CA ARG A 382 -10.79 1.28 -10.57
C ARG A 382 -11.96 2.03 -9.96
N LEU A 383 -12.47 2.99 -10.71
CA LEU A 383 -13.54 3.84 -10.22
C LEU A 383 -14.92 3.24 -10.53
N PRO A 384 -15.90 3.37 -9.62
CA PRO A 384 -17.27 2.96 -9.86
C PRO A 384 -17.94 3.84 -10.92
N LYS A 385 -19.11 3.40 -11.40
CA LYS A 385 -19.92 4.16 -12.33
C LYS A 385 -20.30 5.53 -11.75
N GLY A 386 -20.18 6.57 -12.57
CA GLY A 386 -20.41 7.95 -12.15
C GLY A 386 -19.12 8.74 -11.86
N PHE A 387 -17.96 8.08 -11.93
CA PHE A 387 -16.67 8.73 -11.94
C PHE A 387 -16.08 8.66 -13.36
N ASP A 388 -15.87 9.80 -13.99
CA ASP A 388 -15.39 9.88 -15.37
C ASP A 388 -13.87 10.01 -15.49
N ARG A 389 -13.18 10.29 -14.37
CA ARG A 389 -11.71 10.44 -14.34
C ARG A 389 -11.02 9.13 -14.72
N ARG A 390 -10.06 9.23 -15.66
CA ARG A 390 -9.19 8.12 -16.10
C ARG A 390 -7.78 8.63 -16.28
N GLY A 391 -6.81 7.71 -16.21
CA GLY A 391 -5.39 8.01 -16.46
C GLY A 391 -4.66 8.48 -15.20
N ASP A 392 -3.57 9.23 -15.40
CA ASP A 392 -2.64 9.56 -14.35
C ASP A 392 -3.13 10.70 -13.44
N ILE A 393 -2.84 10.54 -12.15
CA ILE A 393 -2.90 11.57 -11.12
C ILE A 393 -1.45 11.81 -10.67
N THR A 394 -1.00 13.04 -10.82
CA THR A 394 0.40 13.45 -10.60
C THR A 394 0.63 14.17 -9.27
N GLU A 395 -0.45 14.48 -8.57
CA GLU A 395 -0.42 15.08 -7.24
C GLU A 395 0.21 14.12 -6.22
N MET A 396 1.04 14.66 -5.32
CA MET A 396 1.63 13.87 -4.24
C MET A 396 0.56 13.44 -3.24
N VAL A 397 0.44 12.14 -3.03
CA VAL A 397 -0.48 11.52 -2.07
C VAL A 397 0.28 10.61 -1.11
N GLN A 398 -0.31 10.35 0.06
CA GLN A 398 0.33 9.53 1.08
C GLN A 398 -0.66 8.50 1.64
N ASN A 399 -0.18 7.38 2.14
CA ASN A 399 -1.02 6.29 2.64
C ASN A 399 -1.99 6.67 3.77
N ILE A 400 -1.76 7.78 4.46
CA ILE A 400 -2.71 8.36 5.45
C ILE A 400 -3.97 8.94 4.80
N ASP A 401 -3.97 9.14 3.48
CA ASP A 401 -5.09 9.73 2.71
C ASP A 401 -6.19 8.70 2.40
N TYR A 402 -5.92 7.42 2.55
CA TYR A 402 -6.86 6.37 2.19
C TYR A 402 -8.08 6.36 3.13
N ALA A 403 -7.84 6.46 4.44
CA ALA A 403 -8.92 6.49 5.43
C ALA A 403 -9.94 7.63 5.18
N PRO A 404 -9.54 8.91 5.07
CA PRO A 404 -10.49 9.99 4.77
C PRO A 404 -11.14 9.85 3.40
N THR A 405 -10.47 9.25 2.42
CA THR A 405 -11.04 8.99 1.09
C THR A 405 -12.19 7.99 1.16
N PHE A 406 -12.00 6.87 1.87
CA PHE A 406 -13.05 5.86 2.02
C PHE A 406 -14.24 6.39 2.82
N LEU A 407 -14.00 7.20 3.85
CA LEU A 407 -15.06 7.84 4.62
C LEU A 407 -15.87 8.82 3.77
N GLU A 408 -15.22 9.71 2.99
CA GLU A 408 -15.93 10.65 2.12
C GLU A 408 -16.77 9.94 1.05
N LEU A 409 -16.21 8.88 0.42
CA LEU A 409 -16.93 8.08 -0.57
C LEU A 409 -18.14 7.37 0.01
N ALA A 410 -18.08 7.01 1.28
CA ALA A 410 -19.18 6.40 2.03
C ALA A 410 -20.19 7.44 2.58
N GLY A 411 -19.95 8.73 2.39
CA GLY A 411 -20.78 9.79 2.96
C GLY A 411 -20.63 9.92 4.49
N VAL A 412 -19.53 9.45 5.06
CA VAL A 412 -19.21 9.50 6.48
C VAL A 412 -18.38 10.74 6.77
N GLU A 413 -18.71 11.44 7.83
CA GLU A 413 -17.93 12.59 8.29
C GLU A 413 -16.49 12.18 8.63
N ILE A 414 -15.52 12.94 8.12
CA ILE A 414 -14.10 12.72 8.39
C ILE A 414 -13.78 13.36 9.74
N PRO A 415 -13.37 12.58 10.75
CA PRO A 415 -12.97 13.12 12.04
C PRO A 415 -11.78 14.08 11.94
N SER A 416 -11.80 15.13 12.76
CA SER A 416 -10.78 16.20 12.75
C SER A 416 -9.38 15.74 13.18
N ASP A 417 -9.26 14.58 13.82
CA ASP A 417 -8.00 13.98 14.25
C ASP A 417 -7.34 13.11 13.17
N ILE A 418 -8.01 12.88 12.04
CA ILE A 418 -7.40 12.29 10.83
C ILE A 418 -6.46 13.32 10.21
N GLN A 419 -5.24 12.90 9.92
CA GLN A 419 -4.17 13.77 9.41
C GLN A 419 -4.05 13.73 7.88
N GLY A 420 -4.60 12.69 7.26
CA GLY A 420 -4.68 12.55 5.81
C GLY A 420 -5.72 13.47 5.18
N VAL A 421 -5.66 13.61 3.86
CA VAL A 421 -6.58 14.41 3.04
C VAL A 421 -7.30 13.49 2.06
N SER A 422 -8.61 13.66 1.90
CA SER A 422 -9.38 12.85 0.96
C SER A 422 -8.93 13.04 -0.49
N LEU A 423 -8.78 11.95 -1.21
CA LEU A 423 -8.44 11.91 -2.64
C LEU A 423 -9.67 12.13 -3.54
N VAL A 424 -10.88 12.19 -2.99
CA VAL A 424 -12.14 12.32 -3.76
C VAL A 424 -12.13 13.50 -4.74
N PRO A 425 -11.60 14.69 -4.39
CA PRO A 425 -11.48 15.77 -5.36
C PRO A 425 -10.67 15.38 -6.59
N LEU A 426 -9.53 14.70 -6.41
CA LEU A 426 -8.66 14.23 -7.50
C LEU A 426 -9.37 13.16 -8.35
N LEU A 427 -10.10 12.23 -7.70
CA LEU A 427 -10.89 11.19 -8.36
C LEU A 427 -12.05 11.78 -9.18
N LYS A 428 -12.53 12.96 -8.83
CA LYS A 428 -13.53 13.75 -9.57
C LYS A 428 -12.91 14.70 -10.61
N GLY A 429 -11.60 14.61 -10.85
CA GLY A 429 -10.89 15.45 -11.82
C GLY A 429 -10.72 16.91 -11.40
N LYS A 430 -10.85 17.21 -10.09
CA LYS A 430 -10.60 18.54 -9.55
C LYS A 430 -9.17 18.63 -9.05
N GLN A 431 -8.54 19.78 -9.27
CA GLN A 431 -7.23 20.11 -8.71
C GLN A 431 -7.42 21.18 -7.61
N PRO A 432 -7.45 20.80 -6.33
CA PRO A 432 -7.55 21.78 -5.26
C PRO A 432 -6.34 22.72 -5.24
N GLU A 433 -6.54 24.02 -5.19
CA GLU A 433 -5.47 25.03 -5.16
C GLU A 433 -4.52 24.85 -3.96
N ASN A 434 -5.06 24.35 -2.85
CA ASN A 434 -4.33 24.12 -1.61
C ASN A 434 -3.87 22.66 -1.45
N TRP A 435 -3.68 21.91 -2.55
CA TRP A 435 -3.11 20.57 -2.44
C TRP A 435 -1.70 20.63 -1.85
N ARG A 436 -1.35 19.62 -1.05
CA ARG A 436 -0.03 19.58 -0.39
C ARG A 436 1.12 19.64 -1.40
N LYS A 437 2.18 20.35 -1.01
CA LYS A 437 3.42 20.48 -1.81
C LYS A 437 4.61 19.78 -1.15
N ALA A 438 4.40 19.21 0.04
CA ALA A 438 5.40 18.50 0.79
C ALA A 438 4.79 17.33 1.54
N LEU A 439 5.58 16.30 1.75
CA LEU A 439 5.25 15.10 2.53
C LEU A 439 6.23 14.96 3.68
N TYR A 440 5.71 14.55 4.83
CA TYR A 440 6.49 14.16 5.98
C TYR A 440 6.67 12.64 6.02
N TYR A 441 7.88 12.21 6.37
CA TYR A 441 8.24 10.80 6.54
C TYR A 441 9.00 10.64 7.85
N HIS A 442 8.81 9.49 8.56
CA HIS A 442 9.58 9.18 9.76
C HIS A 442 9.70 7.67 9.97
N PHE A 443 10.94 7.19 10.04
CA PHE A 443 11.32 5.82 10.35
C PHE A 443 11.97 5.75 11.73
N TYR A 444 11.46 4.87 12.62
CA TYR A 444 11.81 4.85 14.05
C TYR A 444 12.61 3.62 14.49
N GLU A 445 12.60 2.54 13.69
CA GLU A 445 13.09 1.22 14.11
C GLU A 445 14.62 1.13 14.00
N TYR A 446 15.31 1.16 15.14
CA TYR A 446 16.74 0.92 15.24
C TYR A 446 17.15 0.69 16.71
N PRO A 447 18.10 -0.26 17.02
CA PRO A 447 18.65 -1.27 16.11
C PRO A 447 17.63 -2.38 15.81
N ALA A 448 17.61 -2.85 14.57
CA ALA A 448 16.71 -3.90 14.13
C ALA A 448 17.27 -4.62 12.88
N GLU A 449 16.47 -5.50 12.28
CA GLU A 449 16.84 -6.14 11.02
C GLU A 449 17.26 -5.11 9.96
N HIS A 450 18.34 -5.40 9.23
CA HIS A 450 18.94 -4.55 8.21
C HIS A 450 19.64 -3.27 8.71
N MET A 451 19.67 -3.00 10.01
CA MET A 451 20.47 -1.94 10.64
C MET A 451 20.30 -0.53 10.04
N VAL A 452 19.12 -0.24 9.48
CA VAL A 452 18.79 1.08 8.94
C VAL A 452 18.62 2.08 10.07
N LYS A 453 19.35 3.18 10.03
CA LYS A 453 19.35 4.23 11.08
C LYS A 453 18.01 4.96 11.12
N ARG A 454 17.59 5.43 12.31
CA ARG A 454 16.41 6.29 12.48
C ARG A 454 16.57 7.56 11.68
N HIS A 455 15.52 7.95 10.99
CA HIS A 455 15.53 9.18 10.21
C HIS A 455 14.13 9.71 9.96
N TYR A 456 14.05 11.01 9.78
CA TYR A 456 12.87 11.70 9.30
C TYR A 456 13.24 12.66 8.17
N GLY A 457 12.24 13.14 7.45
CA GLY A 457 12.53 14.08 6.39
C GLY A 457 11.28 14.70 5.77
N VAL A 458 11.55 15.57 4.83
CA VAL A 458 10.55 16.23 3.98
C VAL A 458 10.83 15.94 2.51
N ARG A 459 9.79 15.56 1.77
CA ARG A 459 9.81 15.35 0.33
C ARG A 459 8.89 16.38 -0.33
N THR A 460 9.46 17.29 -1.13
CA THR A 460 8.71 18.22 -1.99
C THR A 460 8.67 17.67 -3.42
N GLU A 461 8.04 18.36 -4.36
CA GLU A 461 8.04 17.95 -5.77
C GLU A 461 9.45 17.81 -6.35
N ARG A 462 10.38 18.65 -5.93
CA ARG A 462 11.75 18.67 -6.49
C ARG A 462 12.81 18.14 -5.53
N TYR A 463 12.72 18.46 -4.25
CA TYR A 463 13.79 18.17 -3.30
C TYR A 463 13.34 17.20 -2.22
N LYS A 464 14.31 16.45 -1.71
CA LYS A 464 14.17 15.60 -0.53
C LYS A 464 15.28 15.93 0.46
N LEU A 465 14.90 16.25 1.72
CA LEU A 465 15.83 16.47 2.82
C LEU A 465 15.58 15.41 3.88
N ILE A 466 16.64 14.68 4.26
CA ILE A 466 16.61 13.59 5.24
C ILE A 466 17.55 13.92 6.39
N HIS A 467 17.09 13.71 7.62
CA HIS A 467 17.92 13.79 8.82
C HIS A 467 17.95 12.44 9.53
N PHE A 468 19.13 11.85 9.58
CA PHE A 468 19.44 10.70 10.43
C PHE A 468 19.83 11.22 11.81
N TYR A 469 19.10 10.80 12.84
CA TYR A 469 19.19 11.37 14.19
C TYR A 469 19.49 10.29 15.24
N ASN A 470 19.92 10.68 16.43
CA ASN A 470 20.27 9.85 17.57
C ASN A 470 21.43 8.87 17.32
N ASP A 471 21.33 8.02 16.31
CA ASP A 471 22.31 6.95 16.01
C ASP A 471 23.52 7.49 15.27
N ILE A 472 23.29 8.47 14.44
CA ILE A 472 24.24 9.39 13.81
C ILE A 472 23.56 10.75 13.68
N ASN A 473 24.34 11.83 13.57
CA ASN A 473 23.79 13.14 13.22
C ASN A 473 24.25 13.47 11.81
N TRP A 474 23.41 13.17 10.81
CA TRP A 474 23.75 13.30 9.41
C TRP A 474 22.59 13.77 8.57
N TRP A 475 22.85 14.70 7.65
CA TRP A 475 21.86 15.22 6.72
C TRP A 475 22.16 14.81 5.30
N GLU A 476 21.11 14.52 4.53
CA GLU A 476 21.17 14.26 3.11
C GLU A 476 20.16 15.15 2.38
N LEU A 477 20.59 15.76 1.28
CA LEU A 477 19.75 16.54 0.37
C LEU A 477 19.87 15.98 -1.03
N TYR A 478 18.73 15.77 -1.69
CA TYR A 478 18.67 15.31 -3.08
C TYR A 478 17.80 16.22 -3.93
N ASP A 479 18.22 16.51 -5.17
CA ASP A 479 17.41 17.13 -6.21
C ASP A 479 16.81 16.02 -7.08
N MET A 480 15.56 15.66 -6.82
CA MET A 480 14.85 14.56 -7.48
C MET A 480 14.66 14.75 -8.99
N LYS A 481 14.90 15.97 -9.51
CA LYS A 481 14.83 16.26 -10.94
C LYS A 481 16.11 15.89 -11.67
N THR A 482 17.26 16.10 -11.05
CA THR A 482 18.59 15.87 -11.65
C THR A 482 19.23 14.59 -11.17
N ASP A 483 18.85 14.11 -9.99
CA ASP A 483 19.34 12.88 -9.36
C ASP A 483 18.15 12.07 -8.77
N PRO A 484 17.28 11.54 -9.61
CA PRO A 484 16.10 10.77 -9.14
C PRO A 484 16.48 9.45 -8.45
N SER A 485 17.72 8.99 -8.60
CA SER A 485 18.26 7.78 -7.95
C SER A 485 19.03 8.07 -6.66
N GLU A 486 19.00 9.31 -6.16
CA GLU A 486 19.54 9.72 -4.86
C GLU A 486 20.99 9.29 -4.60
N MET A 487 21.83 9.46 -5.62
CA MET A 487 23.25 9.05 -5.61
C MET A 487 24.17 10.09 -4.97
N HIS A 488 23.83 11.37 -5.07
CA HIS A 488 24.71 12.47 -4.73
C HIS A 488 24.12 13.34 -3.63
N ASN A 489 24.66 13.23 -2.41
CA ASN A 489 24.27 14.10 -1.31
C ASN A 489 24.74 15.54 -1.54
N LEU A 490 23.80 16.46 -1.70
CA LEU A 490 24.05 17.90 -1.92
C LEU A 490 24.10 18.72 -0.62
N TYR A 491 23.83 18.10 0.53
CA TYR A 491 23.86 18.80 1.82
C TYR A 491 25.25 19.32 2.14
N GLY A 492 25.34 20.58 2.58
CA GLY A 492 26.61 21.23 2.91
C GLY A 492 27.30 21.91 1.72
N GLN A 493 26.76 21.80 0.51
CA GLN A 493 27.26 22.56 -0.64
C GLN A 493 26.69 23.99 -0.58
N PRO A 494 27.54 25.04 -0.72
CA PRO A 494 27.11 26.44 -0.54
C PRO A 494 25.97 26.89 -1.44
N GLU A 495 25.91 26.39 -2.67
CA GLU A 495 24.85 26.72 -3.64
C GLU A 495 23.46 26.20 -3.26
N TYR A 496 23.38 25.21 -2.34
CA TYR A 496 22.12 24.64 -1.84
C TYR A 496 21.71 25.14 -0.45
N GLU A 497 22.48 26.05 0.17
CA GLU A 497 22.21 26.53 1.53
C GLU A 497 20.80 27.14 1.68
N SER A 498 20.36 27.93 0.73
CA SER A 498 18.99 28.49 0.73
C SER A 498 17.93 27.39 0.66
N VAL A 499 18.12 26.37 -0.19
CA VAL A 499 17.20 25.25 -0.34
C VAL A 499 17.13 24.42 0.95
N VAL A 500 18.28 24.17 1.59
CA VAL A 500 18.34 23.47 2.87
C VAL A 500 17.57 24.21 3.96
N ASN A 501 17.74 25.55 4.05
CA ASN A 501 17.04 26.35 5.05
C ASN A 501 15.52 26.35 4.82
N GLU A 502 15.06 26.52 3.58
CA GLU A 502 13.63 26.43 3.22
C GLU A 502 13.03 25.06 3.57
N LEU A 503 13.77 23.97 3.27
CA LEU A 503 13.30 22.61 3.57
C LEU A 503 13.32 22.30 5.08
N LYS A 504 14.27 22.86 5.86
CA LYS A 504 14.27 22.74 7.31
C LYS A 504 13.07 23.47 7.95
N GLU A 505 12.72 24.65 7.43
CA GLU A 505 11.52 25.36 7.87
C GLU A 505 10.24 24.57 7.53
N GLU A 506 10.16 24.00 6.34
CA GLU A 506 9.01 23.18 5.95
C GLU A 506 8.92 21.89 6.77
N LEU A 507 10.05 21.22 7.02
CA LEU A 507 10.14 20.06 7.90
C LEU A 507 9.62 20.38 9.30
N GLN A 508 10.05 21.51 9.88
CA GLN A 508 9.58 21.95 11.19
C GLN A 508 8.07 22.20 11.21
N LYS A 509 7.52 22.86 10.20
CA LYS A 509 6.07 23.07 10.07
C LYS A 509 5.30 21.74 10.03
N LEU A 510 5.78 20.77 9.25
CA LEU A 510 5.14 19.46 9.16
C LEU A 510 5.23 18.69 10.50
N GLN A 511 6.36 18.74 11.20
CA GLN A 511 6.52 18.14 12.51
C GLN A 511 5.61 18.77 13.57
N GLU A 512 5.40 20.08 13.51
CA GLU A 512 4.42 20.79 14.34
C GLU A 512 2.99 20.43 13.98
N GLN A 513 2.66 20.41 12.69
CA GLN A 513 1.33 20.04 12.18
C GLN A 513 0.92 18.64 12.62
N TYR A 514 1.84 17.68 12.57
CA TYR A 514 1.56 16.29 12.92
C TYR A 514 1.83 15.96 14.40
N ASN A 515 2.24 16.96 15.20
CA ASN A 515 2.58 16.80 16.61
C ASN A 515 3.63 15.71 16.87
N ASP A 516 4.65 15.61 16.02
CA ASP A 516 5.73 14.66 16.23
C ASP A 516 6.54 15.06 17.48
N PRO A 517 6.72 14.17 18.47
CA PRO A 517 7.53 14.46 19.65
C PRO A 517 9.04 14.50 19.36
N VAL A 518 9.47 13.87 18.27
CA VAL A 518 10.87 13.88 17.79
C VAL A 518 10.99 14.95 16.73
N ARG A 519 11.39 16.15 17.14
CA ARG A 519 11.42 17.31 16.26
C ARG A 519 12.86 17.75 15.99
N PHE A 520 13.08 18.23 14.77
CA PHE A 520 14.25 19.01 14.45
C PHE A 520 14.29 20.26 15.36
N SER A 521 15.47 20.55 15.94
CA SER A 521 15.74 21.76 16.69
C SER A 521 17.05 22.35 16.21
N PRO A 522 17.05 23.60 15.70
CA PRO A 522 18.28 24.27 15.26
C PRO A 522 19.38 24.34 16.32
N ASP A 523 19.00 24.27 17.60
CA ASP A 523 19.94 24.36 18.72
C ASP A 523 20.58 23.02 19.08
N ARG A 524 19.94 21.87 18.75
CA ARG A 524 20.53 20.53 18.96
C ARG A 524 21.54 20.12 17.90
N ASP A 525 21.47 20.70 16.71
CA ASP A 525 22.41 20.40 15.62
C ASP A 525 23.74 21.16 15.76
N LYS A 526 23.89 21.99 16.80
CA LYS A 526 25.12 22.72 17.10
C LYS A 526 26.00 22.02 18.14
N GLU A 527 25.50 20.94 18.78
CA GLU A 527 26.23 20.07 19.68
C GLU A 527 26.71 18.79 18.97
#